data_47ffc9a7fffd8cb97cd4811a6ca17438
#
_entry.id   47ffc9a7fffd8cb97cd4811a6ca17438
#
_cell.length_a   1.000
_cell.length_b   1.000
_cell.length_c   1.000
_cell.angle_alpha   90.00
_cell.angle_beta   90.00
_cell.angle_gamma   90.00
#
_symmetry.space_group_name_H-M   'P 1'
#
loop_
_entity.id
_entity.type
_entity.pdbx_description
1 polymer ?
#
loop_
_entity_poly.entity_id
_entity_poly.type
_entity_poly.pdbx_seq_one_letter_code
_entity_poly.pdbx_strand_id
1 'polypeptide(L)'
;MAIIETGSFQKAATRLDYTPSAVTSQIKQLENELSIKLFEKIGRKMELTQAAKDILPFIETILSNVEQLHNYKKDVSEITGTLRLVAPDSIFIYNMQPLIKEILHTAPNIRLIVNSLPSHEINQAIVDGSADIGIDCDKGNFPETLVHKSLRSVAACLIASPFIDPKETDFITPHQRKPFAIIGNEPKANYQTALTEYLDAKDIVLRPFMKFQSIEAVKRSVMNDLGIAYVPKFSVEDELKHGSLVQLKTELDSKLYPSVCVYHKNKWLSPQMRMALQIIEEHCKTDLI
;
A
#
# COMPACT_ATOMS: atom_id res chain seq x y z
N MET A 1 7.01 -0.10 -22.09
CA MET A 1 6.86 -0.88 -20.86
C MET A 1 7.90 -2.00 -20.71
N ALA A 2 8.01 -2.97 -21.59
CA ALA A 2 8.91 -4.11 -21.42
C ALA A 2 10.38 -3.76 -21.10
N ILE A 3 10.93 -2.68 -21.66
CA ILE A 3 12.30 -2.21 -21.38
C ILE A 3 12.42 -1.70 -19.94
N ILE A 4 11.42 -0.99 -19.46
CA ILE A 4 11.36 -0.47 -18.09
C ILE A 4 11.32 -1.63 -17.08
N GLU A 5 10.48 -2.61 -17.33
CA GLU A 5 10.28 -3.76 -16.45
C GLU A 5 11.50 -4.69 -16.40
N THR A 6 12.19 -4.87 -17.51
CA THR A 6 13.35 -5.77 -17.61
C THR A 6 14.67 -5.07 -17.36
N GLY A 7 14.70 -3.74 -17.38
CA GLY A 7 15.90 -2.90 -17.27
C GLY A 7 16.87 -3.06 -18.45
N SER A 8 16.46 -3.69 -19.56
CA SER A 8 17.37 -4.02 -20.68
C SER A 8 16.63 -4.18 -22.00
N PHE A 9 17.13 -3.51 -23.07
CA PHE A 9 16.64 -3.66 -24.43
C PHE A 9 16.72 -5.12 -24.92
N GLN A 10 17.78 -5.83 -24.56
CA GLN A 10 17.98 -7.23 -24.96
C GLN A 10 16.97 -8.15 -24.27
N LYS A 11 16.78 -8.01 -22.97
CA LYS A 11 15.79 -8.79 -22.21
C LYS A 11 14.36 -8.49 -22.66
N ALA A 12 14.07 -7.22 -22.94
CA ALA A 12 12.76 -6.80 -23.46
C ALA A 12 12.50 -7.41 -24.85
N ALA A 13 13.51 -7.42 -25.74
CA ALA A 13 13.41 -8.04 -27.05
C ALA A 13 13.11 -9.54 -26.95
N THR A 14 13.84 -10.28 -26.11
CA THR A 14 13.57 -11.70 -25.87
C THR A 14 12.16 -11.95 -25.35
N ARG A 15 11.70 -11.11 -24.41
CA ARG A 15 10.36 -11.24 -23.83
C ARG A 15 9.23 -10.99 -24.83
N LEU A 16 9.47 -10.11 -25.80
CA LEU A 16 8.50 -9.71 -26.82
C LEU A 16 8.60 -10.52 -28.11
N ASP A 17 9.52 -11.49 -28.18
CA ASP A 17 9.81 -12.28 -29.40
C ASP A 17 10.28 -11.42 -30.58
N TYR A 18 11.05 -10.35 -30.27
CA TYR A 18 11.67 -9.46 -31.26
C TYR A 18 13.19 -9.54 -31.20
N THR A 19 13.83 -9.05 -32.26
CA THR A 19 15.29 -8.83 -32.22
C THR A 19 15.62 -7.54 -31.46
N PRO A 20 16.80 -7.47 -30.78
CA PRO A 20 17.21 -6.23 -30.11
C PRO A 20 17.30 -5.02 -31.04
N SER A 21 17.66 -5.22 -32.30
CA SER A 21 17.68 -4.16 -33.34
C SER A 21 16.28 -3.64 -33.67
N ALA A 22 15.28 -4.52 -33.75
CA ALA A 22 13.89 -4.15 -33.98
C ALA A 22 13.34 -3.30 -32.83
N VAL A 23 13.56 -3.75 -31.59
CA VAL A 23 13.13 -2.97 -30.40
C VAL A 23 13.80 -1.60 -30.37
N THR A 24 15.12 -1.55 -30.64
CA THR A 24 15.85 -0.28 -30.68
C THR A 24 15.33 0.64 -31.77
N SER A 25 15.01 0.10 -32.97
CA SER A 25 14.43 0.88 -34.06
C SER A 25 13.06 1.46 -33.73
N GLN A 26 12.18 0.64 -33.12
CA GLN A 26 10.84 1.09 -32.70
C GLN A 26 10.92 2.19 -31.64
N ILE A 27 11.82 2.07 -30.66
CA ILE A 27 12.00 3.14 -29.65
C ILE A 27 12.52 4.42 -30.31
N LYS A 28 13.49 4.34 -31.23
CA LYS A 28 13.98 5.52 -31.95
C LYS A 28 12.90 6.17 -32.79
N GLN A 29 12.04 5.39 -33.44
CA GLN A 29 10.90 5.91 -34.18
C GLN A 29 9.95 6.67 -33.26
N LEU A 30 9.58 6.08 -32.12
CA LEU A 30 8.73 6.74 -31.13
C LEU A 30 9.36 8.02 -30.57
N GLU A 31 10.67 8.01 -30.26
CA GLU A 31 11.41 9.20 -29.84
C GLU A 31 11.37 10.33 -30.89
N ASN A 32 11.48 9.96 -32.19
CA ASN A 32 11.41 10.91 -33.30
C ASN A 32 9.99 11.49 -33.46
N GLU A 33 8.95 10.63 -33.37
CA GLU A 33 7.56 11.07 -33.48
C GLU A 33 7.17 12.02 -32.33
N LEU A 34 7.62 11.73 -31.11
CA LEU A 34 7.38 12.56 -29.94
C LEU A 34 8.35 13.74 -29.82
N SER A 35 9.42 13.77 -30.63
CA SER A 35 10.50 14.77 -30.56
C SER A 35 11.17 14.86 -29.18
N ILE A 36 11.24 13.76 -28.46
CA ILE A 36 11.89 13.65 -27.15
C ILE A 36 12.76 12.40 -27.07
N LYS A 37 13.73 12.38 -26.16
CA LYS A 37 14.47 11.18 -25.81
C LYS A 37 13.76 10.48 -24.64
N LEU A 38 13.54 9.17 -24.79
CA LEU A 38 12.92 8.34 -23.76
C LEU A 38 13.95 7.67 -22.85
N PHE A 39 15.10 7.30 -23.43
CA PHE A 39 16.17 6.62 -22.69
C PHE A 39 17.50 7.37 -22.85
N GLU A 40 18.26 7.38 -21.77
CA GLU A 40 19.62 7.90 -21.72
C GLU A 40 20.57 6.88 -21.07
N LYS A 41 21.84 6.94 -21.45
CA LYS A 41 22.85 6.05 -20.91
C LYS A 41 23.62 6.76 -19.80
N ILE A 42 23.42 6.29 -18.56
CA ILE A 42 24.16 6.76 -17.40
C ILE A 42 25.18 5.69 -16.99
N GLY A 43 26.43 5.90 -17.30
CA GLY A 43 27.48 4.91 -17.11
C GLY A 43 27.26 3.66 -17.97
N ARG A 44 26.98 2.53 -17.31
CA ARG A 44 26.68 1.25 -17.98
C ARG A 44 25.18 0.90 -18.02
N LYS A 45 24.32 1.73 -17.41
CA LYS A 45 22.87 1.50 -17.34
C LYS A 45 22.12 2.39 -18.31
N MET A 46 21.01 1.87 -18.83
CA MET A 46 20.01 2.65 -19.57
C MET A 46 18.93 3.05 -18.58
N GLU A 47 18.67 4.35 -18.49
CA GLU A 47 17.68 4.92 -17.58
C GLU A 47 16.66 5.76 -18.36
N LEU A 48 15.48 5.97 -17.78
CA LEU A 48 14.47 6.87 -18.34
C LEU A 48 14.92 8.33 -18.16
N THR A 49 14.79 9.10 -19.23
CA THR A 49 14.91 10.56 -19.14
C THR A 49 13.78 11.17 -18.29
N GLN A 50 13.94 12.43 -17.87
CA GLN A 50 12.85 13.12 -17.16
C GLN A 50 11.61 13.24 -18.06
N ALA A 51 11.77 13.59 -19.34
CA ALA A 51 10.67 13.64 -20.30
C ALA A 51 9.92 12.30 -20.41
N ALA A 52 10.65 11.19 -20.41
CA ALA A 52 10.03 9.86 -20.43
C ALA A 52 9.21 9.59 -19.14
N LYS A 53 9.72 9.99 -17.98
CA LYS A 53 8.98 9.87 -16.70
C LYS A 53 7.71 10.71 -16.70
N ASP A 54 7.76 11.90 -17.27
CA ASP A 54 6.61 12.81 -17.32
C ASP A 54 5.49 12.29 -18.23
N ILE A 55 5.83 11.60 -19.34
CA ILE A 55 4.82 11.04 -20.26
C ILE A 55 4.41 9.61 -19.92
N LEU A 56 5.12 8.93 -19.04
CA LEU A 56 4.85 7.53 -18.68
C LEU A 56 3.40 7.30 -18.21
N PRO A 57 2.79 8.16 -17.37
CA PRO A 57 1.38 8.00 -16.96
C PRO A 57 0.40 8.04 -18.15
N PHE A 58 0.68 8.87 -19.17
CA PHE A 58 -0.14 8.92 -20.38
C PHE A 58 -0.02 7.65 -21.21
N ILE A 59 1.22 7.12 -21.35
CA ILE A 59 1.46 5.84 -22.04
C ILE A 59 0.73 4.70 -21.32
N GLU A 60 0.79 4.64 -20.00
CA GLU A 60 0.07 3.64 -19.21
C GLU A 60 -1.44 3.73 -19.40
N THR A 61 -1.98 4.94 -19.44
CA THR A 61 -3.39 5.17 -19.73
C THR A 61 -3.80 4.67 -21.12
N ILE A 62 -3.00 4.96 -22.13
CA ILE A 62 -3.26 4.48 -23.52
C ILE A 62 -3.25 2.94 -23.56
N LEU A 63 -2.23 2.31 -22.98
CA LEU A 63 -2.13 0.86 -22.94
C LEU A 63 -3.31 0.22 -22.19
N SER A 64 -3.72 0.80 -21.07
CA SER A 64 -4.92 0.37 -20.33
C SER A 64 -6.18 0.46 -21.19
N ASN A 65 -6.35 1.53 -21.96
CA ASN A 65 -7.50 1.68 -22.86
C ASN A 65 -7.49 0.64 -23.99
N VAL A 66 -6.33 0.28 -24.54
CA VAL A 66 -6.19 -0.79 -25.53
C VAL A 66 -6.54 -2.15 -24.92
N GLU A 67 -6.06 -2.46 -23.71
CA GLU A 67 -6.46 -3.68 -22.98
C GLU A 67 -7.98 -3.76 -22.77
N GLN A 68 -8.63 -2.63 -22.53
CA GLN A 68 -10.08 -2.54 -22.40
C GLN A 68 -10.81 -2.96 -23.67
N LEU A 69 -10.36 -2.51 -24.83
CA LEU A 69 -10.93 -2.90 -26.10
C LEU A 69 -10.78 -4.42 -26.33
N HIS A 70 -9.65 -4.97 -25.97
CA HIS A 70 -9.39 -6.42 -26.06
C HIS A 70 -10.27 -7.27 -25.12
N ASN A 71 -10.62 -6.72 -23.96
CA ASN A 71 -11.45 -7.42 -22.96
C ASN A 71 -12.95 -7.15 -23.11
N TYR A 72 -13.35 -6.36 -24.12
CA TYR A 72 -14.76 -6.08 -24.35
C TYR A 72 -15.51 -7.37 -24.71
N LYS A 73 -16.52 -7.74 -23.90
CA LYS A 73 -17.31 -8.98 -24.00
C LYS A 73 -16.59 -10.31 -23.68
N LYS A 74 -15.44 -10.30 -23.02
CA LYS A 74 -14.84 -11.54 -22.51
C LYS A 74 -15.50 -11.98 -21.19
N ASP A 75 -15.56 -13.29 -20.97
CA ASP A 75 -15.88 -13.83 -19.64
C ASP A 75 -14.81 -13.45 -18.62
N VAL A 76 -15.20 -13.41 -17.34
CA VAL A 76 -14.29 -12.95 -16.26
C VAL A 76 -12.99 -13.77 -16.21
N SER A 77 -13.08 -15.08 -16.46
CA SER A 77 -11.92 -15.99 -16.51
C SER A 77 -10.96 -15.74 -17.69
N GLU A 78 -11.44 -15.06 -18.75
CA GLU A 78 -10.66 -14.73 -19.94
C GLU A 78 -10.09 -13.31 -19.91
N ILE A 79 -10.42 -12.52 -18.87
CA ILE A 79 -9.93 -11.15 -18.73
C ILE A 79 -8.39 -11.18 -18.63
N THR A 80 -7.78 -10.34 -19.47
CA THR A 80 -6.33 -10.06 -19.42
C THR A 80 -6.12 -8.61 -19.04
N GLY A 81 -4.89 -8.24 -18.72
CA GLY A 81 -4.51 -6.87 -18.42
C GLY A 81 -3.87 -6.74 -17.04
N THR A 82 -3.55 -5.51 -16.66
CA THR A 82 -2.88 -5.23 -15.39
C THR A 82 -3.85 -4.63 -14.40
N LEU A 83 -3.81 -5.11 -13.16
CA LEU A 83 -4.49 -4.53 -11.99
C LEU A 83 -3.44 -4.13 -10.96
N ARG A 84 -3.42 -2.86 -10.56
CA ARG A 84 -2.48 -2.31 -9.58
C ARG A 84 -3.20 -1.98 -8.29
N LEU A 85 -2.86 -2.71 -7.22
CA LEU A 85 -3.40 -2.49 -5.87
C LEU A 85 -2.33 -1.89 -4.98
N VAL A 86 -2.73 -0.94 -4.13
CA VAL A 86 -1.85 -0.34 -3.12
C VAL A 86 -2.53 -0.34 -1.76
N ALA A 87 -1.78 -0.62 -0.71
CA ALA A 87 -2.25 -0.60 0.68
C ALA A 87 -1.08 -0.38 1.63
N PRO A 88 -1.32 0.05 2.89
CA PRO A 88 -0.30 0.02 3.93
C PRO A 88 0.20 -1.40 4.20
N ASP A 89 1.44 -1.50 4.64
CA ASP A 89 2.14 -2.76 4.91
C ASP A 89 1.33 -3.72 5.81
N SER A 90 0.75 -3.20 6.89
CA SER A 90 -0.07 -4.00 7.80
C SER A 90 -1.32 -4.58 7.13
N ILE A 91 -2.05 -3.79 6.33
CA ILE A 91 -3.23 -4.25 5.60
C ILE A 91 -2.81 -5.29 4.56
N PHE A 92 -1.72 -5.03 3.83
CA PHE A 92 -1.22 -5.96 2.83
C PHE A 92 -0.86 -7.34 3.42
N ILE A 93 -0.11 -7.36 4.53
CA ILE A 93 0.36 -8.62 5.13
C ILE A 93 -0.79 -9.42 5.73
N TYR A 94 -1.72 -8.77 6.46
CA TYR A 94 -2.67 -9.47 7.31
C TYR A 94 -4.07 -9.62 6.71
N ASN A 95 -4.51 -8.67 5.86
CA ASN A 95 -5.89 -8.61 5.39
C ASN A 95 -6.04 -8.90 3.90
N MET A 96 -5.04 -8.57 3.07
CA MET A 96 -5.21 -8.67 1.61
C MET A 96 -4.95 -10.07 1.03
N GLN A 97 -4.38 -11.00 1.79
CA GLN A 97 -4.01 -12.32 1.24
C GLN A 97 -5.22 -13.14 0.73
N PRO A 98 -6.35 -13.23 1.46
CA PRO A 98 -7.56 -13.87 0.95
C PRO A 98 -8.12 -13.19 -0.29
N LEU A 99 -8.13 -11.86 -0.30
CA LEU A 99 -8.58 -11.03 -1.43
C LEU A 99 -7.75 -11.29 -2.69
N ILE A 100 -6.42 -11.28 -2.56
CA ILE A 100 -5.49 -11.56 -3.66
C ILE A 100 -5.72 -12.96 -4.22
N LYS A 101 -5.91 -13.95 -3.35
CA LYS A 101 -6.21 -15.33 -3.74
C LYS A 101 -7.48 -15.41 -4.56
N GLU A 102 -8.55 -14.74 -4.13
CA GLU A 102 -9.84 -14.74 -4.83
C GLU A 102 -9.77 -14.02 -6.18
N ILE A 103 -9.11 -12.85 -6.23
CA ILE A 103 -8.87 -12.12 -7.48
C ILE A 103 -8.15 -12.99 -8.51
N LEU A 104 -7.07 -13.67 -8.11
CA LEU A 104 -6.29 -14.53 -9.01
C LEU A 104 -7.05 -15.82 -9.40
N HIS A 105 -7.91 -16.33 -8.53
CA HIS A 105 -8.77 -17.47 -8.85
C HIS A 105 -9.86 -17.08 -9.86
N THR A 106 -10.47 -15.90 -9.70
CA THR A 106 -11.56 -15.42 -10.55
C THR A 106 -11.07 -14.94 -11.91
N ALA A 107 -9.90 -14.33 -11.99
CA ALA A 107 -9.30 -13.85 -13.23
C ALA A 107 -7.81 -14.26 -13.31
N PRO A 108 -7.53 -15.53 -13.64
CA PRO A 108 -6.15 -16.09 -13.59
C PRO A 108 -5.19 -15.49 -14.64
N ASN A 109 -5.71 -14.83 -15.65
CA ASN A 109 -4.94 -14.27 -16.76
C ASN A 109 -4.57 -12.80 -16.57
N ILE A 110 -4.96 -12.16 -15.47
CA ILE A 110 -4.54 -10.78 -15.18
C ILE A 110 -3.12 -10.74 -14.62
N ARG A 111 -2.45 -9.64 -14.88
CA ARG A 111 -1.22 -9.28 -14.18
C ARG A 111 -1.57 -8.46 -12.95
N LEU A 112 -1.50 -9.08 -11.78
CA LEU A 112 -1.70 -8.38 -10.52
C LEU A 112 -0.38 -7.80 -10.02
N ILE A 113 -0.37 -6.49 -9.76
CA ILE A 113 0.74 -5.77 -9.12
C ILE A 113 0.23 -5.25 -7.79
N VAL A 114 0.89 -5.64 -6.70
CA VAL A 114 0.53 -5.18 -5.36
C VAL A 114 1.74 -4.51 -4.74
N ASN A 115 1.59 -3.24 -4.36
CA ASN A 115 2.65 -2.47 -3.74
C ASN A 115 2.22 -2.02 -2.34
N SER A 116 3.13 -2.14 -1.39
CA SER A 116 2.96 -1.51 -0.09
C SER A 116 3.40 -0.05 -0.19
N LEU A 117 2.50 0.87 0.20
CA LEU A 117 2.77 2.30 0.29
C LEU A 117 2.35 2.83 1.66
N PRO A 118 3.06 3.83 2.19
CA PRO A 118 2.57 4.57 3.35
C PRO A 118 1.21 5.22 3.06
N SER A 119 0.32 5.26 4.04
CA SER A 119 -1.03 5.82 3.92
C SER A 119 -1.09 7.20 3.25
N HIS A 120 -0.11 8.07 3.51
CA HIS A 120 -0.08 9.42 2.95
C HIS A 120 0.31 9.48 1.46
N GLU A 121 0.81 8.39 0.88
CA GLU A 121 1.19 8.28 -0.54
C GLU A 121 0.10 7.61 -1.39
N ILE A 122 -0.83 6.86 -0.78
CA ILE A 122 -1.85 6.09 -1.50
C ILE A 122 -2.74 6.97 -2.38
N ASN A 123 -3.25 8.08 -1.83
CA ASN A 123 -4.10 9.00 -2.60
C ASN A 123 -3.36 9.58 -3.80
N GLN A 124 -2.08 9.92 -3.66
CA GLN A 124 -1.28 10.43 -4.77
C GLN A 124 -1.07 9.36 -5.83
N ALA A 125 -0.78 8.11 -5.45
CA ALA A 125 -0.63 7.00 -6.39
C ALA A 125 -1.91 6.71 -7.21
N ILE A 126 -3.09 6.97 -6.63
CA ILE A 126 -4.36 6.87 -7.35
C ILE A 126 -4.57 8.08 -8.29
N VAL A 127 -4.22 9.28 -7.83
CA VAL A 127 -4.39 10.52 -8.62
C VAL A 127 -3.48 10.54 -9.85
N ASP A 128 -2.23 10.10 -9.71
CA ASP A 128 -1.27 10.06 -10.83
C ASP A 128 -1.39 8.80 -11.70
N GLY A 129 -2.28 7.85 -11.34
CA GLY A 129 -2.56 6.65 -12.11
C GLY A 129 -1.53 5.53 -11.95
N SER A 130 -0.55 5.65 -11.06
CA SER A 130 0.41 4.58 -10.76
C SER A 130 -0.24 3.40 -10.03
N ALA A 131 -1.41 3.62 -9.41
CA ALA A 131 -2.27 2.58 -8.86
C ALA A 131 -3.70 2.69 -9.39
N ASP A 132 -4.42 1.57 -9.40
CA ASP A 132 -5.82 1.48 -9.85
C ASP A 132 -6.79 1.55 -8.68
N ILE A 133 -6.48 0.84 -7.60
CA ILE A 133 -7.29 0.76 -6.38
C ILE A 133 -6.35 0.85 -5.18
N GLY A 134 -6.72 1.68 -4.20
CA GLY A 134 -6.05 1.80 -2.91
C GLY A 134 -6.95 1.34 -1.76
N ILE A 135 -6.37 0.73 -0.75
CA ILE A 135 -7.04 0.46 0.53
C ILE A 135 -6.26 1.21 1.60
N ASP A 136 -6.94 2.03 2.40
CA ASP A 136 -6.30 2.85 3.44
C ASP A 136 -7.23 3.08 4.63
N CYS A 137 -6.68 3.64 5.70
CA CYS A 137 -7.48 4.16 6.81
C CYS A 137 -7.96 5.58 6.49
N ASP A 138 -9.26 5.82 6.69
CA ASP A 138 -9.90 7.10 6.40
C ASP A 138 -9.33 8.22 7.27
N LYS A 139 -8.86 9.27 6.61
CA LYS A 139 -8.39 10.52 7.24
C LYS A 139 -9.41 11.64 7.19
N GLY A 140 -10.60 11.38 6.60
CA GLY A 140 -11.66 12.37 6.44
C GLY A 140 -11.36 13.48 5.41
N ASN A 141 -10.24 13.41 4.70
CA ASN A 141 -9.78 14.48 3.81
C ASN A 141 -9.28 13.90 2.49
N PHE A 142 -10.24 13.48 1.63
CA PHE A 142 -9.91 12.95 0.30
C PHE A 142 -10.02 14.05 -0.77
N PRO A 143 -9.13 14.04 -1.77
CA PRO A 143 -9.30 14.86 -2.96
C PRO A 143 -10.66 14.60 -3.63
N GLU A 144 -11.33 15.64 -4.11
CA GLU A 144 -12.61 15.51 -4.84
C GLU A 144 -12.53 14.65 -6.10
N THR A 145 -11.31 14.40 -6.58
CA THR A 145 -11.02 13.53 -7.73
C THR A 145 -11.11 12.04 -7.41
N LEU A 146 -11.20 11.68 -6.13
CA LEU A 146 -11.28 10.30 -5.70
C LEU A 146 -12.71 9.91 -5.32
N VAL A 147 -13.06 8.67 -5.65
CA VAL A 147 -14.19 7.95 -5.06
C VAL A 147 -13.63 7.13 -3.91
N HIS A 148 -14.28 7.22 -2.76
CA HIS A 148 -13.97 6.39 -1.60
C HIS A 148 -15.21 5.63 -1.17
N LYS A 149 -15.02 4.36 -0.88
CA LYS A 149 -16.05 3.46 -0.35
C LYS A 149 -15.62 3.04 1.03
N SER A 150 -16.47 3.25 2.02
CA SER A 150 -16.20 2.82 3.39
C SER A 150 -16.07 1.32 3.46
N LEU A 151 -15.02 0.87 4.12
CA LEU A 151 -14.78 -0.50 4.51
C LEU A 151 -15.03 -0.64 6.02
N ARG A 152 -14.59 -1.75 6.61
CA ARG A 152 -14.69 -1.96 8.04
C ARG A 152 -13.71 -1.05 8.80
N SER A 153 -14.13 -0.58 9.98
CA SER A 153 -13.23 0.16 10.86
C SER A 153 -12.25 -0.76 11.57
N VAL A 154 -11.04 -0.27 11.77
CA VAL A 154 -9.91 -0.99 12.35
C VAL A 154 -9.66 -0.48 13.77
N ALA A 155 -9.53 -1.40 14.74
CA ALA A 155 -9.03 -1.07 16.07
C ALA A 155 -7.49 -1.03 16.06
N ALA A 156 -6.91 -0.19 16.92
CA ALA A 156 -5.48 -0.20 17.21
C ALA A 156 -5.24 -0.39 18.72
N CYS A 157 -4.07 -0.88 19.08
CA CYS A 157 -3.71 -1.11 20.47
C CYS A 157 -2.23 -0.76 20.72
N LEU A 158 -1.96 -0.32 21.95
CA LEU A 158 -0.60 -0.09 22.44
C LEU A 158 -0.04 -1.45 22.92
N ILE A 159 1.13 -1.82 22.40
CA ILE A 159 1.77 -3.10 22.70
C ILE A 159 3.15 -2.91 23.31
N ALA A 160 3.53 -3.86 24.15
CA ALA A 160 4.84 -3.95 24.77
C ALA A 160 5.34 -5.40 24.80
N SER A 161 6.62 -5.56 25.11
CA SER A 161 7.19 -6.85 25.51
C SER A 161 6.51 -7.38 26.79
N PRO A 162 6.31 -8.69 26.94
CA PRO A 162 5.81 -9.28 28.20
C PRO A 162 6.78 -9.08 29.39
N PHE A 163 8.00 -8.65 29.14
CA PHE A 163 9.01 -8.37 30.17
C PHE A 163 9.00 -6.90 30.64
N ILE A 164 8.04 -6.08 30.16
CA ILE A 164 7.91 -4.68 30.61
C ILE A 164 7.73 -4.62 32.14
N ASP A 165 8.40 -3.65 32.80
CA ASP A 165 8.21 -3.43 34.23
C ASP A 165 6.73 -3.11 34.53
N PRO A 166 6.05 -3.85 35.42
CA PRO A 166 4.65 -3.56 35.78
C PRO A 166 4.39 -2.12 36.25
N LYS A 167 5.40 -1.44 36.82
CA LYS A 167 5.29 -0.03 37.22
C LYS A 167 5.18 0.93 36.05
N GLU A 168 5.57 0.50 34.86
CA GLU A 168 5.63 1.32 33.64
C GLU A 168 4.45 1.07 32.71
N THR A 169 3.50 0.17 33.10
CA THR A 169 2.37 -0.21 32.23
C THR A 169 1.21 0.79 32.21
N ASP A 170 1.21 1.77 33.12
CA ASP A 170 0.15 2.79 33.22
C ASP A 170 0.32 3.87 32.15
N PHE A 171 -0.64 3.94 31.23
CA PHE A 171 -0.78 4.99 30.21
C PHE A 171 -2.08 5.77 30.36
N ILE A 172 -2.76 5.66 31.52
CA ILE A 172 -4.01 6.38 31.84
C ILE A 172 -3.74 7.62 32.68
N THR A 173 -2.89 7.48 33.71
CA THR A 173 -2.55 8.56 34.63
C THR A 173 -1.72 9.62 33.90
N PRO A 174 -2.05 10.91 33.99
CA PRO A 174 -1.28 11.99 33.32
C PRO A 174 0.05 12.29 34.03
N HIS A 175 0.86 13.14 33.40
CA HIS A 175 2.12 13.70 33.92
C HIS A 175 3.19 12.63 34.19
N GLN A 176 3.44 11.75 33.20
CA GLN A 176 4.40 10.68 33.32
C GLN A 176 5.60 10.87 32.38
N ARG A 177 6.75 10.30 32.78
CA ARG A 177 7.94 10.19 31.96
C ARG A 177 8.32 8.73 31.86
N LYS A 178 8.19 8.16 30.66
CA LYS A 178 8.39 6.74 30.41
C LYS A 178 9.77 6.45 29.82
N PRO A 179 10.41 5.34 30.21
CA PRO A 179 11.74 4.99 29.72
C PRO A 179 11.75 4.39 28.32
N PHE A 180 10.62 4.38 27.61
CA PHE A 180 10.46 3.75 26.31
C PHE A 180 10.49 4.74 25.16
N ALA A 181 10.91 4.24 23.97
CA ALA A 181 10.65 4.89 22.70
C ALA A 181 9.36 4.34 22.10
N ILE A 182 8.64 5.16 21.34
CA ILE A 182 7.60 4.66 20.41
C ILE A 182 8.32 4.13 19.18
N ILE A 183 7.98 2.91 18.80
CA ILE A 183 8.45 2.25 17.59
C ILE A 183 7.31 2.21 16.59
N GLY A 184 7.56 2.60 15.34
CA GLY A 184 6.53 2.56 14.29
C GLY A 184 7.12 2.59 12.90
N ASN A 185 6.29 2.24 11.92
CA ASN A 185 6.65 2.29 10.50
C ASN A 185 6.03 3.50 9.78
N GLU A 186 4.87 3.97 10.23
CA GLU A 186 4.12 5.07 9.63
C GLU A 186 3.79 6.19 10.63
N PRO A 187 4.71 7.13 10.88
CA PRO A 187 4.48 8.21 11.87
C PRO A 187 3.26 9.09 11.55
N LYS A 188 2.83 9.14 10.28
CA LYS A 188 1.70 9.94 9.81
C LYS A 188 0.40 9.14 9.68
N ALA A 189 0.36 7.87 10.08
CA ALA A 189 -0.87 7.10 10.09
C ALA A 189 -1.87 7.69 11.11
N ASN A 190 -3.18 7.55 10.83
CA ASN A 190 -4.24 8.12 11.69
C ASN A 190 -4.16 7.64 13.13
N TYR A 191 -3.95 6.34 13.33
CA TYR A 191 -3.83 5.77 14.66
C TYR A 191 -2.57 6.29 15.38
N GLN A 192 -1.46 6.49 14.67
CA GLN A 192 -0.24 7.04 15.25
C GLN A 192 -0.40 8.51 15.65
N THR A 193 -1.07 9.31 14.82
CA THR A 193 -1.43 10.70 15.14
C THR A 193 -2.32 10.75 16.39
N ALA A 194 -3.33 9.89 16.45
CA ALA A 194 -4.23 9.81 17.61
C ALA A 194 -3.48 9.43 18.91
N LEU A 195 -2.49 8.52 18.83
CA LEU A 195 -1.65 8.23 19.98
C LEU A 195 -0.83 9.44 20.41
N THR A 196 -0.23 10.14 19.47
CA THR A 196 0.58 11.34 19.77
C THR A 196 -0.26 12.39 20.48
N GLU A 197 -1.44 12.73 19.92
CA GLU A 197 -2.38 13.67 20.53
C GLU A 197 -2.83 13.22 21.94
N TYR A 198 -3.08 11.94 22.13
CA TYR A 198 -3.45 11.38 23.42
C TYR A 198 -2.34 11.52 24.48
N LEU A 199 -1.11 11.18 24.10
CA LEU A 199 0.06 11.28 24.99
C LEU A 199 0.34 12.74 25.36
N ASP A 200 0.27 13.65 24.38
CA ASP A 200 0.45 15.09 24.58
C ASP A 200 -0.64 15.67 25.53
N ALA A 201 -1.91 15.32 25.31
CA ALA A 201 -3.01 15.78 26.15
C ALA A 201 -2.90 15.30 27.60
N LYS A 202 -2.24 14.15 27.84
CA LYS A 202 -1.98 13.61 29.18
C LYS A 202 -0.62 13.99 29.76
N ASP A 203 0.20 14.75 29.03
CA ASP A 203 1.60 15.02 29.44
C ASP A 203 2.37 13.71 29.75
N ILE A 204 2.20 12.69 28.90
CA ILE A 204 2.98 11.45 28.97
C ILE A 204 4.12 11.55 27.96
N VAL A 205 5.33 11.72 28.46
CA VAL A 205 6.52 11.88 27.62
C VAL A 205 7.30 10.59 27.49
N LEU A 206 7.62 10.27 26.26
CA LEU A 206 8.39 9.09 25.87
C LEU A 206 9.75 9.48 25.29
N ARG A 207 10.64 8.52 25.13
CA ARG A 207 11.89 8.73 24.37
C ARG A 207 11.59 8.99 22.89
N PRO A 208 12.56 9.55 22.12
CA PRO A 208 12.36 9.83 20.71
C PRO A 208 11.87 8.62 19.91
N PHE A 209 11.03 8.90 18.89
CA PHE A 209 10.44 7.91 18.01
C PHE A 209 11.52 7.14 17.23
N MET A 210 11.37 5.80 17.14
CA MET A 210 12.17 4.94 16.30
C MET A 210 11.38 4.48 15.08
N LYS A 211 11.86 4.79 13.86
CA LYS A 211 11.22 4.41 12.62
C LYS A 211 11.81 3.13 12.03
N PHE A 212 10.95 2.18 11.71
CA PHE A 212 11.26 0.97 10.94
C PHE A 212 10.55 0.98 9.58
N GLN A 213 10.92 0.04 8.70
CA GLN A 213 10.37 0.00 7.34
C GLN A 213 9.08 -0.83 7.22
N SER A 214 8.82 -1.75 8.16
CA SER A 214 7.67 -2.64 8.11
C SER A 214 7.06 -2.90 9.48
N ILE A 215 5.79 -3.29 9.49
CA ILE A 215 5.07 -3.67 10.71
C ILE A 215 5.71 -4.89 11.38
N GLU A 216 6.27 -5.84 10.63
CA GLU A 216 6.96 -7.00 11.17
C GLU A 216 8.25 -6.60 11.92
N ALA A 217 9.01 -5.64 11.38
CA ALA A 217 10.18 -5.10 12.06
C ALA A 217 9.79 -4.39 13.37
N VAL A 218 8.68 -3.63 13.36
CA VAL A 218 8.13 -3.00 14.58
C VAL A 218 7.80 -4.06 15.62
N LYS A 219 7.01 -5.09 15.27
CA LYS A 219 6.63 -6.18 16.18
C LYS A 219 7.85 -6.88 16.78
N ARG A 220 8.80 -7.27 15.94
CA ARG A 220 10.07 -7.91 16.37
C ARG A 220 10.87 -7.03 17.32
N SER A 221 10.89 -5.73 17.08
CA SER A 221 11.60 -4.79 17.95
C SER A 221 10.92 -4.69 19.33
N VAL A 222 9.59 -4.62 19.37
CA VAL A 222 8.85 -4.62 20.64
C VAL A 222 9.04 -5.93 21.41
N MET A 223 8.96 -7.09 20.74
CA MET A 223 9.23 -8.39 21.38
C MET A 223 10.64 -8.50 21.97
N ASN A 224 11.61 -7.76 21.40
CA ASN A 224 12.99 -7.69 21.91
C ASN A 224 13.22 -6.51 22.88
N ASP A 225 12.15 -5.97 23.45
CA ASP A 225 12.19 -4.93 24.51
C ASP A 225 12.87 -3.63 24.09
N LEU A 226 12.88 -3.29 22.79
CA LEU A 226 13.46 -2.04 22.29
C LEU A 226 12.57 -0.81 22.53
N GLY A 227 11.30 -1.03 22.84
CA GLY A 227 10.30 0.02 23.10
C GLY A 227 8.89 -0.51 23.01
N ILE A 228 7.94 0.40 22.82
CA ILE A 228 6.51 0.11 22.70
C ILE A 228 6.00 0.58 21.34
N ALA A 229 4.87 0.03 20.87
CA ALA A 229 4.28 0.43 19.60
C ALA A 229 2.75 0.54 19.68
N TYR A 230 2.17 1.46 18.92
CA TYR A 230 0.73 1.54 18.71
C TYR A 230 0.42 1.10 17.28
N VAL A 231 -0.25 -0.01 17.15
CA VAL A 231 -0.39 -0.74 15.88
C VAL A 231 -1.83 -1.20 15.65
N PRO A 232 -2.24 -1.44 14.40
CA PRO A 232 -3.52 -2.08 14.11
C PRO A 232 -3.62 -3.43 14.86
N LYS A 233 -4.73 -3.63 15.59
CA LYS A 233 -4.90 -4.79 16.47
C LYS A 233 -4.82 -6.12 15.72
N PHE A 234 -5.38 -6.17 14.50
CA PHE A 234 -5.33 -7.37 13.65
C PHE A 234 -3.89 -7.84 13.34
N SER A 235 -2.92 -6.93 13.38
CA SER A 235 -1.51 -7.27 13.07
C SER A 235 -0.77 -7.97 14.21
N VAL A 236 -1.36 -8.02 15.41
CA VAL A 236 -0.73 -8.54 16.63
C VAL A 236 -1.61 -9.53 17.40
N GLU A 237 -2.73 -9.97 16.83
CA GLU A 237 -3.67 -10.87 17.50
C GLU A 237 -3.02 -12.18 17.92
N ASP A 238 -2.19 -12.75 17.05
CA ASP A 238 -1.49 -14.01 17.34
C ASP A 238 -0.46 -13.84 18.44
N GLU A 239 0.31 -12.77 18.46
CA GLU A 239 1.31 -12.49 19.49
C GLU A 239 0.66 -12.21 20.83
N LEU A 240 -0.45 -11.47 20.86
CA LEU A 240 -1.23 -11.23 22.07
C LEU A 240 -1.82 -12.54 22.63
N LYS A 241 -2.36 -13.40 21.74
CA LYS A 241 -2.93 -14.70 22.12
C LYS A 241 -1.87 -15.65 22.67
N HIS A 242 -0.67 -15.65 22.08
CA HIS A 242 0.43 -16.51 22.53
C HIS A 242 1.27 -15.88 23.67
N GLY A 243 0.99 -14.64 24.06
CA GLY A 243 1.69 -13.95 25.14
C GLY A 243 3.10 -13.50 24.81
N SER A 244 3.50 -13.47 23.53
CA SER A 244 4.78 -12.93 23.07
C SER A 244 4.78 -11.39 22.99
N LEU A 245 3.59 -10.78 23.04
CA LEU A 245 3.33 -9.37 23.26
C LEU A 245 2.23 -9.21 24.30
N VAL A 246 2.20 -8.05 24.97
CA VAL A 246 1.12 -7.67 25.89
C VAL A 246 0.51 -6.36 25.44
N GLN A 247 -0.81 -6.22 25.58
CA GLN A 247 -1.51 -4.96 25.34
C GLN A 247 -1.45 -4.09 26.59
N LEU A 248 -1.02 -2.85 26.42
CA LEU A 248 -1.06 -1.82 27.45
C LEU A 248 -2.39 -1.06 27.34
N LYS A 249 -3.04 -0.82 28.48
CA LYS A 249 -4.34 -0.15 28.52
C LYS A 249 -4.22 1.33 28.24
N THR A 250 -5.07 1.85 27.33
CA THR A 250 -5.21 3.27 27.02
C THR A 250 -6.69 3.66 26.92
N GLU A 251 -7.00 4.95 26.94
CA GLU A 251 -8.38 5.41 26.64
C GLU A 251 -8.71 5.32 25.13
N LEU A 252 -7.72 4.99 24.31
CA LEU A 252 -7.90 4.78 22.87
C LEU A 252 -8.35 3.36 22.49
N ASP A 253 -8.41 2.44 23.44
CA ASP A 253 -8.72 1.01 23.19
C ASP A 253 -10.09 0.78 22.54
N SER A 254 -11.04 1.69 22.73
CA SER A 254 -12.37 1.67 22.09
C SER A 254 -12.44 2.47 20.78
N LYS A 255 -11.38 3.19 20.42
CA LYS A 255 -11.35 4.01 19.20
C LYS A 255 -11.21 3.14 17.97
N LEU A 256 -12.12 3.35 17.02
CA LEU A 256 -12.09 2.70 15.72
C LEU A 256 -11.62 3.69 14.65
N TYR A 257 -10.82 3.21 13.74
CA TYR A 257 -10.28 3.96 12.60
C TYR A 257 -10.96 3.45 11.34
N PRO A 258 -11.84 4.25 10.69
CA PRO A 258 -12.49 3.84 9.45
C PRO A 258 -11.45 3.49 8.40
N SER A 259 -11.71 2.43 7.63
CA SER A 259 -10.92 2.14 6.44
C SER A 259 -11.75 2.34 5.17
N VAL A 260 -11.09 2.59 4.07
CA VAL A 260 -11.72 2.91 2.78
C VAL A 260 -11.01 2.22 1.63
N CYS A 261 -11.79 1.89 0.61
CA CYS A 261 -11.30 1.59 -0.72
C CYS A 261 -11.38 2.86 -1.57
N VAL A 262 -10.30 3.24 -2.22
CA VAL A 262 -10.21 4.46 -3.04
C VAL A 262 -9.81 4.15 -4.47
N TYR A 263 -10.41 4.89 -5.43
CA TYR A 263 -10.03 4.89 -6.83
C TYR A 263 -10.37 6.23 -7.47
N HIS A 264 -9.77 6.55 -8.62
CA HIS A 264 -9.97 7.84 -9.28
C HIS A 264 -11.36 7.91 -9.93
N LYS A 265 -12.15 8.98 -9.68
CA LYS A 265 -13.55 9.11 -10.15
C LYS A 265 -13.72 9.09 -11.66
N ASN A 266 -12.73 9.63 -12.38
CA ASN A 266 -12.76 9.70 -13.83
C ASN A 266 -12.08 8.48 -14.49
N LYS A 267 -11.59 7.53 -13.67
CA LYS A 267 -11.00 6.31 -14.21
C LYS A 267 -12.09 5.41 -14.75
N TRP A 268 -11.92 4.97 -15.97
CA TRP A 268 -12.79 3.93 -16.48
C TRP A 268 -12.56 2.64 -15.69
N LEU A 269 -13.63 2.11 -15.14
CA LEU A 269 -13.57 0.86 -14.40
C LEU A 269 -13.46 -0.31 -15.38
N SER A 270 -12.26 -0.78 -15.59
CA SER A 270 -11.97 -1.96 -16.40
C SER A 270 -12.66 -3.21 -15.82
N PRO A 271 -12.89 -4.27 -16.61
CA PRO A 271 -13.49 -5.52 -16.09
C PRO A 271 -12.76 -6.06 -14.86
N GLN A 272 -11.41 -6.07 -14.86
CA GLN A 272 -10.61 -6.49 -13.70
C GLN A 272 -10.77 -5.57 -12.50
N MET A 273 -10.91 -4.25 -12.69
CA MET A 273 -11.19 -3.33 -11.58
C MET A 273 -12.58 -3.54 -10.99
N ARG A 274 -13.62 -3.72 -11.84
CA ARG A 274 -14.99 -3.97 -11.36
C ARG A 274 -15.06 -5.24 -10.54
N MET A 275 -14.47 -6.32 -11.05
CA MET A 275 -14.35 -7.58 -10.33
C MET A 275 -13.64 -7.40 -8.98
N ALA A 276 -12.47 -6.75 -8.97
CA ALA A 276 -11.72 -6.53 -7.73
C ALA A 276 -12.51 -5.68 -6.72
N LEU A 277 -13.17 -4.60 -7.16
CA LEU A 277 -14.02 -3.78 -6.31
C LEU A 277 -15.20 -4.58 -5.72
N GLN A 278 -15.79 -5.48 -6.49
CA GLN A 278 -16.85 -6.37 -6.00
C GLN A 278 -16.32 -7.34 -4.96
N ILE A 279 -15.19 -8.00 -5.21
CA ILE A 279 -14.54 -8.91 -4.26
C ILE A 279 -14.16 -8.16 -2.96
N ILE A 280 -13.61 -6.94 -3.06
CA ILE A 280 -13.32 -6.10 -1.88
C ILE A 280 -14.59 -5.84 -1.06
N GLU A 281 -15.70 -5.47 -1.71
CA GLU A 281 -16.98 -5.22 -1.03
C GLU A 281 -17.55 -6.48 -0.35
N GLU A 282 -17.40 -7.65 -0.97
CA GLU A 282 -17.85 -8.93 -0.40
C GLU A 282 -17.02 -9.34 0.81
N HIS A 283 -15.69 -9.20 0.74
CA HIS A 283 -14.77 -9.47 1.86
C HIS A 283 -15.02 -8.56 3.07
N CYS A 284 -15.40 -7.30 2.84
CA CYS A 284 -15.76 -6.38 3.92
C CYS A 284 -17.02 -6.79 4.67
N LYS A 285 -17.94 -7.52 4.03
CA LYS A 285 -19.17 -8.03 4.66
C LYS A 285 -18.92 -9.30 5.51
N THR A 286 -17.85 -10.03 5.24
CA THR A 286 -17.53 -11.34 5.84
C THR A 286 -16.47 -11.31 6.91
N ASP A 287 -16.15 -10.14 7.48
CA ASP A 287 -15.14 -9.97 8.55
C ASP A 287 -13.67 -10.23 8.15
N LEU A 288 -13.37 -10.27 6.85
CA LEU A 288 -12.02 -10.57 6.35
C LEU A 288 -11.13 -9.34 6.09
N ILE A 289 -11.71 -8.12 6.07
CA ILE A 289 -10.99 -6.84 5.89
C ILE A 289 -11.53 -5.80 6.86
#